data_21ebd012aa55dbcd862b9683b27284a5
#
_entry.id   21ebd012aa55dbcd862b9683b27284a5
#
_cell.length_a   1.000
_cell.length_b   1.000
_cell.length_c   1.000
_cell.angle_alpha   90.00
_cell.angle_beta   90.00
_cell.angle_gamma   90.00
#
_symmetry.space_group_name_H-M   'P 1'
#
loop_
_entity.id
_entity.type
_entity.pdbx_description
1 polymer ?
#
loop_
_entity_poly.entity_id
_entity_poly.type
_entity_poly.pdbx_seq_one_letter_code
_entity_poly.pdbx_strand_id
1 'polypeptide(L)'
;MDDVVIVGGGIIGAATAYFLSKEGRKVKVIEKDPTYKTASFPLSLGGFRRQFFQKENILLGKFAREFIFQIPDLLKTEKNPKPTASMVTNGYLLMFGPEHADEQYKALENHKACDAGTKNIKGSELNNFFPYINSEGIETATFTDNQSEGWIDPVSYTHLTLPTMQVV
;
A
#
# COMPACT_ATOMS: atom_id res chain seq x y z
N MET A 1 16.31 -19.76 22.45
CA MET A 1 15.69 -20.43 21.29
C MET A 1 14.77 -19.39 20.63
N ASP A 2 14.82 -19.26 19.33
CA ASP A 2 13.93 -18.32 18.62
C ASP A 2 12.52 -18.91 18.60
N ASP A 3 11.50 -18.10 18.85
CA ASP A 3 10.11 -18.56 18.87
C ASP A 3 9.57 -18.74 17.44
N VAL A 4 10.08 -17.89 16.50
CA VAL A 4 9.66 -17.86 15.10
C VAL A 4 10.85 -17.66 14.19
N VAL A 5 10.90 -18.43 13.11
CA VAL A 5 11.85 -18.25 12.01
C VAL A 5 11.07 -17.88 10.76
N ILE A 6 11.44 -16.75 10.13
CA ILE A 6 10.84 -16.26 8.89
C ILE A 6 11.85 -16.46 7.76
N VAL A 7 11.43 -17.11 6.70
CA VAL A 7 12.24 -17.30 5.49
C VAL A 7 11.85 -16.26 4.45
N GLY A 8 12.79 -15.38 4.11
CA GLY A 8 12.61 -14.24 3.23
C GLY A 8 12.40 -12.92 4.02
N GLY A 9 13.32 -11.97 3.84
CA GLY A 9 13.30 -10.65 4.47
C GLY A 9 12.63 -9.56 3.61
N GLY A 10 11.93 -9.92 2.53
CA GLY A 10 11.16 -8.97 1.74
C GLY A 10 10.08 -8.27 2.57
N ILE A 11 9.29 -7.37 1.94
CA ILE A 11 8.33 -6.51 2.66
C ILE A 11 7.36 -7.30 3.55
N ILE A 12 6.88 -8.47 3.10
CA ILE A 12 5.96 -9.31 3.89
C ILE A 12 6.69 -9.94 5.08
N GLY A 13 7.88 -10.51 4.87
CA GLY A 13 8.67 -11.10 5.95
C GLY A 13 9.10 -10.06 6.99
N ALA A 14 9.50 -8.88 6.54
CA ALA A 14 9.84 -7.76 7.40
C ALA A 14 8.65 -7.26 8.23
N ALA A 15 7.48 -7.06 7.61
CA ALA A 15 6.26 -6.68 8.31
C ALA A 15 5.84 -7.75 9.34
N THR A 16 5.90 -9.03 8.97
CA THR A 16 5.62 -10.15 9.88
C THR A 16 6.56 -10.14 11.07
N ALA A 17 7.86 -9.96 10.83
CA ALA A 17 8.87 -9.87 11.89
C ALA A 17 8.59 -8.68 12.84
N TYR A 18 8.26 -7.53 12.28
CA TYR A 18 7.93 -6.34 13.06
C TYR A 18 6.75 -6.58 14.01
N PHE A 19 5.63 -7.06 13.49
CA PHE A 19 4.44 -7.28 14.33
C PHE A 19 4.64 -8.37 15.37
N LEU A 20 5.26 -9.49 15.01
CA LEU A 20 5.57 -10.56 15.98
C LEU A 20 6.54 -10.09 17.07
N SER A 21 7.55 -9.30 16.73
CA SER A 21 8.48 -8.74 17.71
C SER A 21 7.79 -7.75 18.64
N LYS A 22 6.83 -6.96 18.12
CA LYS A 22 6.00 -6.06 18.92
C LYS A 22 5.14 -6.80 19.93
N GLU A 23 4.71 -8.03 19.60
CA GLU A 23 4.02 -8.96 20.51
C GLU A 23 4.99 -9.72 21.47
N GLY A 24 6.26 -9.36 21.52
CA GLY A 24 7.25 -9.93 22.42
C GLY A 24 7.84 -11.26 21.95
N ARG A 25 7.59 -11.70 20.71
CA ARG A 25 8.19 -12.93 20.16
C ARG A 25 9.64 -12.71 19.76
N LYS A 26 10.47 -13.72 19.98
CA LYS A 26 11.84 -13.75 19.45
C LYS A 26 11.80 -14.21 18.01
N VAL A 27 12.10 -13.30 17.08
CA VAL A 27 11.99 -13.57 15.65
C VAL A 27 13.37 -13.55 15.02
N LYS A 28 13.63 -14.57 14.18
CA LYS A 28 14.79 -14.65 13.31
C LYS A 28 14.35 -14.61 11.86
N VAL A 29 14.94 -13.74 11.06
CA VAL A 29 14.68 -13.65 9.61
C VAL A 29 15.92 -14.18 8.86
N ILE A 30 15.67 -15.09 7.92
CA ILE A 30 16.70 -15.64 7.03
C ILE A 30 16.44 -15.07 5.64
N GLU A 31 17.41 -14.34 5.11
CA GLU A 31 17.35 -13.73 3.78
C GLU A 31 18.55 -14.16 2.94
N LYS A 32 18.29 -14.63 1.73
CA LYS A 32 19.34 -15.11 0.82
C LYS A 32 20.12 -13.99 0.12
N ASP A 33 19.48 -12.83 -0.07
CA ASP A 33 20.06 -11.67 -0.74
C ASP A 33 19.93 -10.41 0.12
N PRO A 34 20.95 -10.09 0.94
CA PRO A 34 20.92 -8.92 1.81
C PRO A 34 20.85 -7.59 1.06
N THR A 35 21.03 -7.59 -0.26
CA THR A 35 20.92 -6.39 -1.10
C THR A 35 19.49 -6.13 -1.56
N TYR A 36 18.60 -7.11 -1.45
CA TYR A 36 17.21 -7.06 -1.91
C TYR A 36 16.98 -6.72 -3.38
N LYS A 37 18.04 -6.77 -4.23
CA LYS A 37 17.95 -6.37 -5.64
C LYS A 37 16.94 -7.17 -6.46
N THR A 38 16.69 -8.42 -6.07
CA THR A 38 15.73 -9.33 -6.72
C THR A 38 14.42 -9.45 -5.97
N ALA A 39 14.22 -8.73 -4.89
CA ALA A 39 12.97 -8.74 -4.14
C ALA A 39 11.84 -8.09 -4.96
N SER A 40 10.61 -8.60 -4.82
CA SER A 40 9.47 -8.13 -5.61
C SER A 40 9.13 -6.66 -5.36
N PHE A 41 9.28 -6.19 -4.12
CA PHE A 41 8.88 -4.82 -3.78
C PHE A 41 9.75 -3.76 -4.46
N PRO A 42 11.10 -3.80 -4.44
CA PRO A 42 11.94 -2.86 -5.19
C PRO A 42 11.72 -2.87 -6.70
N LEU A 43 11.19 -3.98 -7.24
CA LEU A 43 10.88 -4.13 -8.67
C LEU A 43 9.44 -3.76 -9.02
N SER A 44 8.64 -3.32 -8.04
CA SER A 44 7.24 -2.92 -8.23
C SER A 44 7.10 -1.44 -8.53
N LEU A 45 5.90 -1.01 -8.93
CA LEU A 45 5.55 0.42 -9.04
C LEU A 45 5.30 1.08 -7.68
N GLY A 46 5.26 0.30 -6.59
CA GLY A 46 5.04 0.81 -5.25
C GLY A 46 3.67 1.47 -5.02
N GLY A 47 2.70 1.25 -5.90
CA GLY A 47 1.36 1.81 -5.77
C GLY A 47 0.62 1.29 -4.54
N PHE A 48 -0.03 2.17 -3.81
CA PHE A 48 -0.91 1.79 -2.70
C PHE A 48 -2.27 2.47 -2.85
N ARG A 49 -3.33 1.71 -2.59
CA ARG A 49 -4.71 2.16 -2.74
C ARG A 49 -5.65 1.47 -1.75
N ARG A 50 -6.87 2.02 -1.62
CA ARG A 50 -7.98 1.45 -0.85
C ARG A 50 -9.15 1.03 -1.73
N GLN A 51 -9.12 1.35 -3.01
CA GLN A 51 -10.16 1.03 -4.00
C GLN A 51 -10.09 -0.43 -4.41
N PHE A 52 -10.67 -1.31 -3.58
CA PHE A 52 -10.79 -2.75 -3.84
C PHE A 52 -12.26 -3.16 -3.82
N PHE A 53 -12.59 -4.28 -4.47
CA PHE A 53 -13.95 -4.81 -4.47
C PHE A 53 -14.36 -5.38 -3.11
N GLN A 54 -13.44 -6.01 -2.38
CA GLN A 54 -13.70 -6.71 -1.13
C GLN A 54 -13.39 -5.82 0.08
N LYS A 55 -14.25 -5.88 1.10
CA LYS A 55 -14.12 -5.10 2.34
C LYS A 55 -12.79 -5.34 3.04
N GLU A 56 -12.36 -6.60 3.10
CA GLU A 56 -11.12 -7.00 3.76
C GLU A 56 -9.91 -6.30 3.14
N ASN A 57 -9.87 -6.23 1.81
CA ASN A 57 -8.79 -5.55 1.09
C ASN A 57 -8.83 -4.03 1.26
N ILE A 58 -10.04 -3.44 1.35
CA ILE A 58 -10.20 -2.01 1.66
C ILE A 58 -9.66 -1.71 3.06
N LEU A 59 -10.05 -2.51 4.05
CA LEU A 59 -9.60 -2.34 5.44
C LEU A 59 -8.10 -2.55 5.58
N LEU A 60 -7.55 -3.54 4.89
CA LEU A 60 -6.10 -3.77 4.84
C LEU A 60 -5.37 -2.60 4.19
N GLY A 61 -5.90 -2.04 3.10
CA GLY A 61 -5.35 -0.85 2.45
C GLY A 61 -5.39 0.39 3.37
N LYS A 62 -6.47 0.57 4.13
CA LYS A 62 -6.56 1.64 5.15
C LYS A 62 -5.49 1.46 6.22
N PHE A 63 -5.37 0.26 6.79
CA PHE A 63 -4.35 -0.05 7.79
C PHE A 63 -2.93 0.19 7.25
N ALA A 64 -2.64 -0.31 6.04
CA ALA A 64 -1.34 -0.14 5.41
C ALA A 64 -0.98 1.35 5.22
N ARG A 65 -1.95 2.15 4.75
CA ARG A 65 -1.77 3.59 4.62
C ARG A 65 -1.41 4.25 5.95
N GLU A 66 -2.19 3.99 6.99
CA GLU A 66 -1.95 4.56 8.32
C GLU A 66 -0.58 4.16 8.86
N PHE A 67 -0.20 2.91 8.70
CA PHE A 67 1.12 2.42 9.08
C PHE A 67 2.24 3.15 8.33
N ILE A 68 2.11 3.32 7.00
CA ILE A 68 3.11 3.99 6.17
C ILE A 68 3.30 5.45 6.61
N PHE A 69 2.23 6.16 6.90
CA PHE A 69 2.31 7.53 7.41
C PHE A 69 3.00 7.62 8.78
N GLN A 70 2.91 6.58 9.58
CA GLN A 70 3.50 6.52 10.91
C GLN A 70 4.93 5.94 10.92
N ILE A 71 5.48 5.53 9.77
CA ILE A 71 6.85 4.97 9.68
C ILE A 71 7.89 5.84 10.39
N PRO A 72 7.90 7.19 10.24
CA PRO A 72 8.89 8.03 10.92
C PRO A 72 8.94 7.87 12.44
N ASP A 73 7.79 7.53 13.03
CA ASP A 73 7.68 7.34 14.48
C ASP A 73 7.83 5.87 14.89
N LEU A 74 7.17 4.94 14.13
CA LEU A 74 7.12 3.52 14.45
C LEU A 74 8.43 2.79 14.23
N LEU A 75 9.20 3.17 13.20
CA LEU A 75 10.44 2.49 12.78
C LEU A 75 11.71 3.28 13.13
N LYS A 76 11.60 4.31 13.96
CA LYS A 76 12.72 5.09 14.44
C LYS A 76 13.68 4.23 15.26
N THR A 77 14.97 4.32 14.93
CA THR A 77 16.07 3.66 15.64
C THR A 77 17.21 4.64 15.91
N GLU A 78 18.17 4.25 16.75
CA GLU A 78 19.41 5.02 16.94
C GLU A 78 20.20 5.16 15.63
N LYS A 79 20.23 4.10 14.82
CA LYS A 79 20.93 4.08 13.52
C LYS A 79 20.18 4.81 12.41
N ASN A 80 18.85 4.87 12.50
CA ASN A 80 18.00 5.60 11.56
C ASN A 80 16.95 6.40 12.34
N PRO A 81 17.32 7.63 12.77
CA PRO A 81 16.43 8.46 13.61
C PRO A 81 15.27 9.09 12.83
N LYS A 82 15.29 9.05 11.50
CA LYS A 82 14.24 9.61 10.63
C LYS A 82 13.94 8.69 9.47
N PRO A 83 13.39 7.49 9.73
CA PRO A 83 12.99 6.59 8.65
C PRO A 83 11.86 7.23 7.82
N THR A 84 11.88 7.01 6.52
CA THR A 84 10.84 7.50 5.62
C THR A 84 10.52 6.46 4.56
N ALA A 85 9.27 6.40 4.14
CA ALA A 85 8.84 5.59 3.02
C ALA A 85 8.84 6.35 1.68
N SER A 86 9.32 7.59 1.64
CA SER A 86 9.34 8.45 0.45
C SER A 86 8.03 8.39 -0.33
N MET A 87 6.93 8.62 0.36
CA MET A 87 5.58 8.45 -0.17
C MET A 87 5.14 9.71 -0.93
N VAL A 88 4.56 9.50 -2.11
CA VAL A 88 3.90 10.55 -2.90
C VAL A 88 2.40 10.25 -2.96
N THR A 89 1.58 11.18 -2.47
CA THR A 89 0.13 11.08 -2.48
C THR A 89 -0.45 11.97 -3.57
N ASN A 90 -0.94 11.37 -4.64
CA ASN A 90 -1.54 12.06 -5.78
C ASN A 90 -2.91 11.49 -6.18
N GLY A 91 -3.47 10.64 -5.32
CA GLY A 91 -4.74 9.95 -5.55
C GLY A 91 -4.62 8.76 -6.52
N TYR A 92 -5.74 8.10 -6.72
CA TYR A 92 -5.88 6.99 -7.66
C TYR A 92 -7.17 7.13 -8.44
N LEU A 93 -7.07 7.10 -9.76
CA LEU A 93 -8.20 7.08 -10.68
C LEU A 93 -8.29 5.69 -11.31
N LEU A 94 -9.42 5.02 -11.14
CA LEU A 94 -9.74 3.77 -11.84
C LEU A 94 -10.91 4.04 -12.77
N MET A 95 -10.79 3.63 -14.03
CA MET A 95 -11.79 3.84 -15.08
C MET A 95 -12.31 2.48 -15.56
N PHE A 96 -13.61 2.38 -15.78
CA PHE A 96 -14.31 1.15 -16.13
C PHE A 96 -15.20 1.36 -17.33
N GLY A 97 -15.11 0.46 -18.30
CA GLY A 97 -16.04 0.35 -19.40
C GLY A 97 -17.40 -0.22 -18.95
N PRO A 98 -18.41 -0.25 -19.85
CA PRO A 98 -19.75 -0.75 -19.54
C PRO A 98 -19.76 -2.18 -18.99
N GLU A 99 -18.85 -3.03 -19.47
CA GLU A 99 -18.74 -4.44 -19.08
C GLU A 99 -18.38 -4.66 -17.61
N HIS A 100 -17.76 -3.68 -16.95
CA HIS A 100 -17.33 -3.75 -15.55
C HIS A 100 -18.05 -2.76 -14.64
N ALA A 101 -18.95 -1.93 -15.18
CA ALA A 101 -19.61 -0.88 -14.44
C ALA A 101 -20.48 -1.42 -13.29
N ASP A 102 -21.23 -2.49 -13.51
CA ASP A 102 -22.10 -3.09 -12.50
C ASP A 102 -21.30 -3.64 -11.30
N GLU A 103 -20.16 -4.28 -11.57
CA GLU A 103 -19.27 -4.76 -10.50
C GLU A 103 -18.72 -3.58 -9.69
N GLN A 104 -18.34 -2.51 -10.39
CA GLN A 104 -17.83 -1.30 -9.73
C GLN A 104 -18.90 -0.61 -8.90
N TYR A 105 -20.15 -0.52 -9.36
CA TYR A 105 -21.25 0.03 -8.56
C TYR A 105 -21.49 -0.78 -7.29
N LYS A 106 -21.42 -2.10 -7.34
CA LYS A 106 -21.48 -2.96 -6.14
C LYS A 106 -20.29 -2.72 -5.19
N ALA A 107 -19.09 -2.53 -5.75
CA ALA A 107 -17.90 -2.23 -4.94
C ALA A 107 -18.01 -0.90 -4.20
N LEU A 108 -18.69 0.11 -4.77
CA LEU A 108 -18.93 1.41 -4.11
C LEU A 108 -19.69 1.29 -2.79
N GLU A 109 -20.58 0.30 -2.65
CA GLU A 109 -21.25 0.04 -1.38
C GLU A 109 -20.25 -0.37 -0.29
N ASN A 110 -19.27 -1.22 -0.67
CA ASN A 110 -18.19 -1.62 0.23
C ASN A 110 -17.25 -0.45 0.53
N HIS A 111 -16.94 0.39 -0.48
CA HIS A 111 -16.13 1.58 -0.27
C HIS A 111 -16.78 2.53 0.73
N LYS A 112 -18.10 2.76 0.61
CA LYS A 112 -18.88 3.57 1.55
C LYS A 112 -18.90 2.95 2.94
N ALA A 113 -19.19 1.65 3.04
CA ALA A 113 -19.25 0.93 4.32
C ALA A 113 -17.92 0.93 5.08
N CYS A 114 -16.79 0.93 4.35
CA CYS A 114 -15.45 0.96 4.92
C CYS A 114 -14.85 2.37 5.01
N ASP A 115 -15.61 3.41 4.66
CA ASP A 115 -15.10 4.80 4.62
C ASP A 115 -13.80 4.90 3.84
N ALA A 116 -13.81 4.42 2.59
CA ALA A 116 -12.63 4.42 1.72
C ALA A 116 -12.32 5.80 1.10
N GLY A 117 -13.22 6.79 1.25
CA GLY A 117 -13.06 8.13 0.68
C GLY A 117 -13.16 8.18 -0.85
N THR A 118 -13.72 7.13 -1.46
CA THR A 118 -13.85 7.01 -2.91
C THR A 118 -15.01 7.86 -3.42
N LYS A 119 -14.73 8.64 -4.46
CA LYS A 119 -15.75 9.39 -5.24
C LYS A 119 -16.04 8.61 -6.52
N ASN A 120 -17.33 8.51 -6.87
CA ASN A 120 -17.74 7.99 -8.18
C ASN A 120 -17.94 9.15 -9.15
N ILE A 121 -17.47 8.98 -10.38
CA ILE A 121 -17.57 9.94 -11.48
C ILE A 121 -18.15 9.20 -12.67
N LYS A 122 -19.25 9.72 -13.26
CA LYS A 122 -19.78 9.18 -14.50
C LYS A 122 -18.80 9.42 -15.64
N GLY A 123 -18.71 8.49 -16.60
CA GLY A 123 -17.83 8.65 -17.75
C GLY A 123 -18.06 9.95 -18.51
N SER A 124 -19.33 10.37 -18.67
CA SER A 124 -19.72 11.65 -19.31
C SER A 124 -19.24 12.90 -18.57
N GLU A 125 -18.92 12.78 -17.29
CA GLU A 125 -18.47 13.88 -16.42
C GLU A 125 -16.95 13.86 -16.21
N LEU A 126 -16.26 12.81 -16.66
CA LEU A 126 -14.85 12.57 -16.37
C LEU A 126 -13.95 13.74 -16.82
N ASN A 127 -14.24 14.30 -18.00
CA ASN A 127 -13.46 15.42 -18.55
C ASN A 127 -13.62 16.74 -17.78
N ASN A 128 -14.67 16.88 -16.93
CA ASN A 128 -14.81 18.04 -16.07
C ASN A 128 -13.77 18.02 -14.93
N PHE A 129 -13.34 16.83 -14.51
CA PHE A 129 -12.35 16.62 -13.45
C PHE A 129 -10.94 16.42 -14.03
N PHE A 130 -10.86 15.74 -15.17
CA PHE A 130 -9.60 15.34 -15.82
C PHE A 130 -9.65 15.65 -17.32
N PRO A 131 -9.48 16.91 -17.73
CA PRO A 131 -9.68 17.35 -19.11
C PRO A 131 -8.69 16.74 -20.13
N TYR A 132 -7.58 16.17 -19.65
CA TYR A 132 -6.54 15.54 -20.45
C TYR A 132 -6.76 14.03 -20.69
N ILE A 133 -7.80 13.44 -20.10
CA ILE A 133 -8.11 12.00 -20.26
C ILE A 133 -9.10 11.82 -21.41
N ASN A 134 -8.85 10.85 -22.29
CA ASN A 134 -9.88 10.38 -23.21
C ASN A 134 -10.93 9.57 -22.45
N SER A 135 -12.17 10.06 -22.43
CA SER A 135 -13.29 9.41 -21.74
C SER A 135 -14.14 8.49 -22.65
N GLU A 136 -13.77 8.32 -23.93
CA GLU A 136 -14.47 7.45 -24.84
C GLU A 136 -14.48 6.01 -24.33
N GLY A 137 -15.66 5.37 -24.29
CA GLY A 137 -15.85 4.00 -23.81
C GLY A 137 -15.81 3.84 -22.29
N ILE A 138 -15.68 4.94 -21.52
CA ILE A 138 -15.71 4.90 -20.06
C ILE A 138 -17.16 5.13 -19.59
N GLU A 139 -17.72 4.16 -18.88
CA GLU A 139 -19.05 4.23 -18.25
C GLU A 139 -18.96 4.92 -16.87
N THR A 140 -18.01 4.52 -16.06
CA THR A 140 -17.82 5.07 -14.71
C THR A 140 -16.36 5.09 -14.32
N ALA A 141 -16.00 6.00 -13.43
CA ALA A 141 -14.67 6.05 -12.82
C ALA A 141 -14.78 6.24 -11.31
N THR A 142 -13.79 5.77 -10.60
CA THR A 142 -13.66 6.02 -9.17
C THR A 142 -12.34 6.70 -8.87
N PHE A 143 -12.40 7.67 -8.00
CA PHE A 143 -11.25 8.50 -7.62
C PHE A 143 -11.16 8.65 -6.11
N THR A 144 -9.96 8.55 -5.58
CA THR A 144 -9.62 9.01 -4.24
C THR A 144 -8.73 10.23 -4.32
N ASP A 145 -8.90 11.15 -3.37
CA ASP A 145 -8.20 12.43 -3.40
C ASP A 145 -6.68 12.32 -3.24
N ASN A 146 -6.00 13.43 -3.51
CA ASN A 146 -4.55 13.58 -3.52
C ASN A 146 -3.87 13.37 -2.15
N GLN A 147 -4.61 13.07 -1.08
CA GLN A 147 -4.03 12.89 0.26
C GLN A 147 -4.14 11.45 0.77
N SER A 148 -4.79 10.59 0.03
CA SER A 148 -5.23 9.29 0.52
C SER A 148 -4.52 8.10 -0.08
N GLU A 149 -4.13 8.19 -1.32
CA GLU A 149 -3.55 7.12 -2.12
C GLU A 149 -2.45 7.65 -3.04
N GLY A 150 -1.60 6.78 -3.52
CA GLY A 150 -0.50 7.18 -4.37
C GLY A 150 0.53 6.07 -4.56
N TRP A 151 1.78 6.41 -4.42
CA TRP A 151 2.87 5.45 -4.55
C TRP A 151 3.97 5.73 -3.52
N ILE A 152 4.72 4.69 -3.21
CA ILE A 152 5.89 4.71 -2.35
C ILE A 152 7.09 4.44 -3.25
N ASP A 153 8.18 5.19 -3.09
CA ASP A 153 9.43 4.83 -3.74
C ASP A 153 9.89 3.44 -3.25
N PRO A 154 9.87 2.41 -4.11
CA PRO A 154 10.23 1.06 -3.69
C PRO A 154 11.67 0.94 -3.21
N VAL A 155 12.56 1.82 -3.64
CA VAL A 155 13.98 1.87 -3.21
C VAL A 155 14.08 2.27 -1.74
N SER A 156 13.13 3.05 -1.22
CA SER A 156 13.09 3.43 0.20
C SER A 156 13.06 2.23 1.16
N TYR A 157 12.54 1.07 0.72
CA TYR A 157 12.54 -0.14 1.53
C TYR A 157 13.94 -0.62 1.88
N THR A 158 14.91 -0.47 0.99
CA THR A 158 16.30 -0.88 1.24
C THR A 158 16.99 -0.07 2.35
N HIS A 159 16.41 1.09 2.69
CA HIS A 159 16.89 1.97 3.76
C HIS A 159 16.13 1.78 5.08
N LEU A 160 15.04 1.02 5.09
CA LEU A 160 14.27 0.70 6.28
C LEU A 160 14.87 -0.53 6.97
N THR A 161 15.78 -0.31 7.91
CA THR A 161 16.25 -1.37 8.80
C THR A 161 15.28 -1.54 9.94
N LEU A 162 14.71 -2.73 10.08
CA LEU A 162 13.84 -3.03 11.22
C LEU A 162 14.69 -3.18 12.50
N PRO A 163 14.29 -2.53 13.60
CA PRO A 163 15.12 -2.44 14.82
C PRO A 163 15.42 -3.78 15.49
N THR A 164 14.70 -4.83 15.16
CA THR A 164 14.73 -6.13 15.83
C THR A 164 15.10 -7.32 14.92
N MET A 165 15.48 -7.05 13.68
CA MET A 165 15.88 -8.11 12.74
C MET A 165 17.36 -8.44 12.87
N GLN A 166 17.66 -9.69 13.25
CA GLN A 166 18.92 -10.32 12.88
C GLN A 166 18.72 -10.98 11.51
N VAL A 167 19.30 -10.36 10.48
CA VAL A 167 19.43 -11.00 9.15
C VAL A 167 20.66 -11.90 9.21
N VAL A 168 20.47 -13.18 9.01
CA VAL A 168 21.54 -14.18 8.94
C VAL A 168 21.53 -14.82 7.56
#